data_f7168728c67a6c13b188594d169e8bac
#
_entry.id   f7168728c67a6c13b188594d169e8bac
#
_cell.length_a   1.000
_cell.length_b   1.000
_cell.length_c   1.000
_cell.angle_alpha   90.00
_cell.angle_beta   90.00
_cell.angle_gamma   90.00
#
_symmetry.space_group_name_H-M   'P 1'
#
loop_
_entity.id
_entity.type
_entity.pdbx_description
1 polymer ?
#
loop_
_entity_poly.entity_id
_entity_poly.type
_entity_poly.pdbx_seq_one_letter_code
_entity_poly.pdbx_strand_id
1 'polypeptide(L)'
;MEELAQAGVTHVLDMQIEFDDGPLAAPHGIRVLWNPTDDDFLPKPSELLQRGVDFALEALDEPSARLYIHCAAGVHRAPMMTLAVLCAMDWEMEAAMVLIERCRPVVDFADVYVESVRRYVSSRMESEPRASE
;
A
#
# COMPACT_ATOMS: atom_id res chain seq x y z
N MET A 1 2.11 -18.46 0.50
CA MET A 1 1.42 -18.00 -0.72
C MET A 1 0.16 -18.81 -1.02
N GLU A 2 0.18 -20.10 -0.80
CA GLU A 2 -1.00 -20.95 -0.97
C GLU A 2 -2.20 -20.47 -0.11
N GLU A 3 -1.94 -20.07 1.12
CA GLU A 3 -2.98 -19.56 2.03
C GLU A 3 -3.64 -18.30 1.48
N LEU A 4 -2.86 -17.41 0.86
CA LEU A 4 -3.40 -16.22 0.22
C LEU A 4 -4.28 -16.57 -0.97
N ALA A 5 -3.83 -17.55 -1.77
CA ALA A 5 -4.62 -18.01 -2.92
C ALA A 5 -5.95 -18.62 -2.46
N GLN A 6 -5.94 -19.41 -1.39
CA GLN A 6 -7.16 -19.98 -0.81
C GLN A 6 -8.10 -18.92 -0.25
N ALA A 7 -7.54 -17.82 0.26
CA ALA A 7 -8.33 -16.69 0.74
C ALA A 7 -8.90 -15.80 -0.39
N GLY A 8 -8.59 -16.13 -1.64
CA GLY A 8 -9.08 -15.39 -2.79
C GLY A 8 -8.27 -14.15 -3.15
N VAL A 9 -7.06 -14.03 -2.62
CA VAL A 9 -6.17 -12.92 -2.95
C VAL A 9 -5.77 -12.99 -4.42
N THR A 10 -5.92 -11.90 -5.13
CA THR A 10 -5.62 -11.79 -6.56
C THR A 10 -4.37 -10.96 -6.84
N HIS A 11 -4.05 -10.05 -5.93
CA HIS A 11 -2.93 -9.11 -6.08
C HIS A 11 -2.20 -8.96 -4.76
N VAL A 12 -0.87 -8.90 -4.82
CA VAL A 12 -0.01 -8.65 -3.66
C VAL A 12 0.86 -7.44 -3.95
N LEU A 13 0.84 -6.49 -3.02
CA LEU A 13 1.75 -5.35 -3.02
C LEU A 13 2.78 -5.62 -1.92
N ASP A 14 3.98 -5.99 -2.32
CA ASP A 14 5.05 -6.43 -1.45
C ASP A 14 6.02 -5.29 -1.21
N MET A 15 6.02 -4.75 0.01
CA MET A 15 6.85 -3.60 0.38
C MET A 15 8.19 -3.99 0.99
N GLN A 16 8.44 -5.27 1.17
CA GLN A 16 9.66 -5.70 1.84
C GLN A 16 10.86 -5.76 0.89
N ILE A 17 11.96 -5.16 1.31
CA ILE A 17 13.22 -5.27 0.58
C ILE A 17 13.86 -6.66 0.74
N GLU A 18 13.47 -7.35 1.80
CA GLU A 18 14.06 -8.63 2.20
C GLU A 18 13.70 -9.77 1.27
N PHE A 19 12.56 -9.70 0.58
CA PHE A 19 12.09 -10.81 -0.23
C PHE A 19 11.12 -10.38 -1.31
N ASP A 20 11.29 -10.91 -2.53
CA ASP A 20 10.38 -10.72 -3.65
C ASP A 20 9.41 -11.91 -3.73
N ASP A 21 8.13 -11.64 -3.53
CA ASP A 21 7.07 -12.66 -3.56
C ASP A 21 6.71 -13.15 -4.96
N GLY A 22 7.18 -12.47 -6.01
CA GLY A 22 6.81 -12.79 -7.39
C GLY A 22 6.93 -14.28 -7.74
N PRO A 23 8.09 -14.90 -7.50
CA PRO A 23 8.26 -16.32 -7.82
C PRO A 23 7.31 -17.25 -7.06
N LEU A 24 6.96 -16.94 -5.81
CA LEU A 24 6.04 -17.75 -5.02
C LEU A 24 4.59 -17.57 -5.46
N ALA A 25 4.25 -16.40 -5.96
CA ALA A 25 2.89 -16.05 -6.35
C ALA A 25 2.52 -16.55 -7.74
N ALA A 26 3.49 -16.61 -8.64
CA ALA A 26 3.25 -16.95 -10.04
C ALA A 26 2.48 -18.28 -10.26
N PRO A 27 2.81 -19.38 -9.55
CA PRO A 27 2.07 -20.63 -9.72
C PRO A 27 0.60 -20.54 -9.33
N HIS A 28 0.22 -19.56 -8.52
CA HIS A 28 -1.14 -19.37 -8.04
C HIS A 28 -1.93 -18.35 -8.86
N GLY A 29 -1.31 -17.78 -9.90
CA GLY A 29 -1.96 -16.76 -10.73
C GLY A 29 -2.15 -15.42 -10.02
N ILE A 30 -1.44 -15.18 -8.92
CA ILE A 30 -1.48 -13.92 -8.17
C ILE A 30 -0.50 -12.93 -8.79
N ARG A 31 -0.96 -11.73 -9.09
CA ARG A 31 -0.09 -10.66 -9.58
C ARG A 31 0.59 -9.97 -8.42
N VAL A 32 1.89 -9.73 -8.55
CA VAL A 32 2.69 -9.08 -7.50
C VAL A 32 3.36 -7.84 -8.04
N LEU A 33 3.26 -6.75 -7.29
CA LEU A 33 4.21 -5.65 -7.43
C LEU A 33 5.19 -5.76 -6.27
N TRP A 34 6.46 -5.99 -6.59
CA TRP A 34 7.54 -5.87 -5.61
C TRP A 34 7.98 -4.41 -5.59
N ASN A 35 7.67 -3.74 -4.49
CA ASN A 35 7.91 -2.30 -4.32
C ASN A 35 8.81 -2.10 -3.09
N PRO A 36 10.07 -2.56 -3.17
CA PRO A 36 10.91 -2.73 -2.00
C PRO A 36 11.30 -1.42 -1.34
N THR A 37 11.20 -1.40 -0.03
CA THR A 37 11.74 -0.33 0.80
C THR A 37 12.20 -0.90 2.13
N ASP A 38 13.20 -0.26 2.74
CA ASP A 38 13.72 -0.68 4.03
C ASP A 38 12.90 -0.06 5.17
N ASP A 39 12.82 -0.74 6.30
CA ASP A 39 12.17 -0.22 7.50
C ASP A 39 13.22 0.51 8.36
N ASP A 40 13.72 1.59 7.82
CA ASP A 40 14.85 2.35 8.38
C ASP A 40 14.44 3.67 9.04
N PHE A 41 13.14 3.96 9.10
CA PHE A 41 12.58 5.20 9.66
C PHE A 41 13.13 6.47 9.01
N LEU A 42 13.52 6.38 7.74
CA LEU A 42 13.86 7.53 6.92
C LEU A 42 12.66 7.95 6.07
N PRO A 43 12.61 9.21 5.64
CA PRO A 43 11.53 9.66 4.74
C PRO A 43 11.52 8.81 3.46
N LYS A 44 10.32 8.52 2.96
CA LYS A 44 10.16 7.73 1.75
C LYS A 44 9.78 8.64 0.58
N PRO A 45 10.32 8.36 -0.62
CA PRO A 45 10.04 9.21 -1.78
C PRO A 45 8.61 8.98 -2.28
N SER A 46 8.03 10.04 -2.83
CA SER A 46 6.68 9.99 -3.38
C SER A 46 6.54 8.97 -4.52
N GLU A 47 7.60 8.75 -5.28
CA GLU A 47 7.62 7.77 -6.37
C GLU A 47 7.37 6.35 -5.88
N LEU A 48 7.88 6.00 -4.71
CA LEU A 48 7.63 4.71 -4.08
C LEU A 48 6.14 4.54 -3.80
N LEU A 49 5.53 5.55 -3.19
CA LEU A 49 4.11 5.53 -2.85
C LEU A 49 3.25 5.55 -4.10
N GLN A 50 3.63 6.32 -5.11
CA GLN A 50 2.89 6.39 -6.37
C GLN A 50 2.86 5.05 -7.10
N ARG A 51 3.99 4.33 -7.14
CA ARG A 51 4.01 3.00 -7.75
C ARG A 51 3.02 2.06 -7.07
N GLY A 52 3.02 2.06 -5.74
CA GLY A 52 2.09 1.22 -4.97
C GLY A 52 0.64 1.62 -5.18
N VAL A 53 0.36 2.91 -5.17
CA VAL A 53 -1.00 3.42 -5.40
C VAL A 53 -1.49 3.07 -6.80
N ASP A 54 -0.68 3.25 -7.82
CA ASP A 54 -1.05 2.91 -9.20
C ASP A 54 -1.42 1.43 -9.32
N PHE A 55 -0.60 0.56 -8.75
CA PHE A 55 -0.88 -0.88 -8.75
C PHE A 55 -2.17 -1.20 -8.01
N ALA A 56 -2.36 -0.61 -6.82
CA ALA A 56 -3.53 -0.87 -5.99
C ALA A 56 -4.82 -0.39 -6.65
N LEU A 57 -4.83 0.80 -7.22
CA LEU A 57 -6.04 1.35 -7.86
C LEU A 57 -6.40 0.57 -9.11
N GLU A 58 -5.41 0.16 -9.90
CA GLU A 58 -5.65 -0.69 -11.06
C GLU A 58 -6.21 -2.05 -10.65
N ALA A 59 -5.63 -2.66 -9.60
CA ALA A 59 -6.13 -3.94 -9.08
C ALA A 59 -7.57 -3.82 -8.60
N LEU A 60 -7.87 -2.80 -7.82
CA LEU A 60 -9.19 -2.62 -7.20
C LEU A 60 -10.27 -2.19 -8.19
N ASP A 61 -9.89 -1.84 -9.42
CA ASP A 61 -10.84 -1.59 -10.50
C ASP A 61 -11.50 -2.89 -11.00
N GLU A 62 -10.92 -4.02 -10.73
CA GLU A 62 -11.48 -5.34 -11.03
C GLU A 62 -12.50 -5.73 -9.96
N PRO A 63 -13.76 -6.07 -10.30
CA PRO A 63 -14.83 -6.28 -9.30
C PRO A 63 -14.55 -7.38 -8.28
N SER A 64 -13.83 -8.42 -8.65
CA SER A 64 -13.54 -9.54 -7.76
C SER A 64 -12.12 -9.47 -7.16
N ALA A 65 -11.42 -8.37 -7.34
CA ALA A 65 -10.05 -8.25 -6.85
C ALA A 65 -9.99 -8.24 -5.33
N ARG A 66 -8.95 -8.86 -4.82
CA ARG A 66 -8.63 -8.87 -3.40
C ARG A 66 -7.14 -8.60 -3.25
N LEU A 67 -6.83 -7.41 -2.76
CA LEU A 67 -5.47 -6.90 -2.65
C LEU A 67 -4.91 -7.15 -1.24
N TYR A 68 -3.71 -7.69 -1.19
CA TYR A 68 -2.96 -7.87 0.05
C TYR A 68 -1.70 -7.00 0.01
N ILE A 69 -1.58 -6.09 0.97
CA ILE A 69 -0.41 -5.22 1.10
C ILE A 69 0.37 -5.68 2.33
N HIS A 70 1.65 -6.01 2.13
CA HIS A 70 2.44 -6.49 3.26
C HIS A 70 3.90 -6.04 3.21
N CYS A 71 4.56 -6.20 4.36
CA CYS A 71 6.00 -6.06 4.54
C CYS A 71 6.47 -7.22 5.43
N ALA A 72 7.68 -7.17 5.97
CA ALA A 72 8.19 -8.30 6.75
C ALA A 72 7.37 -8.54 8.03
N ALA A 73 7.15 -7.50 8.85
CA ALA A 73 6.44 -7.63 10.12
C ALA A 73 4.99 -7.13 10.08
N GLY A 74 4.63 -6.36 9.07
CA GLY A 74 3.29 -5.79 8.96
C GLY A 74 3.01 -4.66 9.96
N VAL A 75 4.05 -4.03 10.51
CA VAL A 75 3.93 -3.04 11.58
C VAL A 75 4.09 -1.60 11.06
N HIS A 76 5.01 -1.37 10.12
CA HIS A 76 5.36 -0.01 9.67
C HIS A 76 5.19 0.26 8.18
N ARG A 77 5.84 -0.53 7.31
CA ARG A 77 5.89 -0.24 5.86
C ARG A 77 4.56 -0.50 5.17
N ALA A 78 3.93 -1.63 5.49
CA ALA A 78 2.63 -1.97 4.91
C ALA A 78 1.53 -1.00 5.36
N PRO A 79 1.45 -0.62 6.64
CA PRO A 79 0.50 0.41 7.06
C PRO A 79 0.70 1.75 6.36
N MET A 80 1.94 2.18 6.17
CA MET A 80 2.26 3.40 5.42
C MET A 80 1.68 3.33 4.01
N MET A 81 1.94 2.23 3.31
CA MET A 81 1.46 2.05 1.94
C MET A 81 -0.08 1.97 1.89
N THR A 82 -0.68 1.24 2.83
CA THR A 82 -2.14 1.14 2.91
C THR A 82 -2.77 2.51 3.16
N LEU A 83 -2.16 3.32 4.02
CA LEU A 83 -2.61 4.68 4.27
C LEU A 83 -2.59 5.52 2.98
N ALA A 84 -1.51 5.43 2.22
CA ALA A 84 -1.40 6.15 0.95
C ALA A 84 -2.49 5.72 -0.04
N VAL A 85 -2.77 4.43 -0.13
CA VAL A 85 -3.82 3.90 -1.01
C VAL A 85 -5.20 4.42 -0.60
N LEU A 86 -5.53 4.36 0.68
CA LEU A 86 -6.83 4.85 1.17
C LEU A 86 -6.99 6.34 0.91
N CYS A 87 -5.95 7.12 1.14
CA CYS A 87 -5.99 8.57 0.83
C CYS A 87 -6.19 8.82 -0.66
N ALA A 88 -5.59 8.00 -1.52
CA ALA A 88 -5.80 8.08 -2.97
C ALA A 88 -7.23 7.71 -3.36
N MET A 89 -7.94 6.98 -2.51
CA MET A 89 -9.36 6.63 -2.67
C MET A 89 -10.28 7.62 -1.95
N ASP A 90 -9.77 8.81 -1.67
CA ASP A 90 -10.49 9.93 -1.06
C ASP A 90 -10.82 9.77 0.43
N TRP A 91 -10.15 8.85 1.12
CA TRP A 91 -10.26 8.78 2.57
C TRP A 91 -9.52 9.96 3.21
N GLU A 92 -10.12 10.52 4.24
CA GLU A 92 -9.43 11.48 5.09
C GLU A 92 -8.37 10.73 5.91
N MET A 93 -7.19 11.33 6.06
CA MET A 93 -6.01 10.64 6.59
C MET A 93 -6.24 10.04 7.99
N GLU A 94 -6.79 10.81 8.91
CA GLU A 94 -7.00 10.32 10.27
C GLU A 94 -8.04 9.20 10.33
N ALA A 95 -9.10 9.31 9.54
CA ALA A 95 -10.11 8.25 9.43
C ALA A 95 -9.50 6.96 8.88
N ALA A 96 -8.64 7.08 7.89
CA ALA A 96 -7.92 5.93 7.32
C ALA A 96 -7.01 5.27 8.35
N MET A 97 -6.28 6.07 9.12
CA MET A 97 -5.40 5.55 10.18
C MET A 97 -6.20 4.79 11.25
N VAL A 98 -7.33 5.32 11.66
CA VAL A 98 -8.21 4.65 12.63
C VAL A 98 -8.72 3.33 12.08
N LEU A 99 -9.13 3.30 10.82
CA LEU A 99 -9.59 2.07 10.17
C LEU A 99 -8.50 1.00 10.17
N ILE A 100 -7.29 1.37 9.76
CA ILE A 100 -6.16 0.44 9.69
C ILE A 100 -5.83 -0.11 11.08
N GLU A 101 -5.79 0.73 12.10
CA GLU A 101 -5.51 0.31 13.47
C GLU A 101 -6.58 -0.64 14.01
N ARG A 102 -7.84 -0.41 13.68
CA ARG A 102 -8.94 -1.31 14.08
C ARG A 102 -8.83 -2.68 13.42
N CYS A 103 -8.44 -2.70 12.16
CA CYS A 103 -8.32 -3.97 11.42
C CYS A 103 -7.07 -4.75 11.81
N ARG A 104 -6.02 -4.06 12.27
CA ARG A 104 -4.76 -4.69 12.65
C ARG A 104 -4.12 -3.94 13.81
N PRO A 105 -4.45 -4.30 15.07
CA PRO A 105 -4.00 -3.55 16.25
C PRO A 105 -2.50 -3.47 16.46
N VAL A 106 -1.70 -4.34 15.84
CA VAL A 106 -0.23 -4.30 15.96
C VAL A 106 0.42 -3.19 15.15
N VAL A 107 -0.35 -2.51 14.30
CA VAL A 107 0.16 -1.44 13.44
C VAL A 107 0.69 -0.29 14.30
N ASP A 108 1.85 0.22 13.92
CA ASP A 108 2.45 1.41 14.49
C ASP A 108 2.76 2.39 13.35
N PHE A 109 2.11 3.55 13.39
CA PHE A 109 2.34 4.60 12.41
C PHE A 109 3.52 5.46 12.84
N ALA A 110 4.70 5.14 12.31
CA ALA A 110 5.88 5.97 12.55
C ALA A 110 5.67 7.37 11.97
N ASP A 111 5.98 8.41 12.75
CA ASP A 111 5.74 9.80 12.33
C ASP A 111 6.39 10.14 10.99
N VAL A 112 7.61 9.65 10.76
CA VAL A 112 8.32 9.91 9.51
C VAL A 112 7.60 9.30 8.29
N TYR A 113 6.94 8.16 8.47
CA TYR A 113 6.19 7.50 7.41
C TYR A 113 4.86 8.21 7.15
N VAL A 114 4.18 8.61 8.21
CA VAL A 114 2.95 9.41 8.09
C VAL A 114 3.24 10.72 7.35
N GLU A 115 4.35 11.37 7.70
CA GLU A 115 4.75 12.61 7.03
C GLU A 115 5.08 12.38 5.56
N SER A 116 5.69 11.25 5.22
CA SER A 116 5.94 10.88 3.81
C SER A 116 4.62 10.74 3.04
N VAL A 117 3.61 10.13 3.67
CA VAL A 117 2.29 10.02 3.06
C VAL A 117 1.64 11.39 2.90
N ARG A 118 1.75 12.28 3.89
CA ARG A 118 1.22 13.66 3.78
C ARG A 118 1.81 14.40 2.59
N ARG A 119 3.11 14.32 2.41
CA ARG A 119 3.80 14.96 1.27
C ARG A 119 3.33 14.38 -0.04
N TYR A 120 3.20 13.07 -0.11
CA TYR A 120 2.70 12.40 -1.29
C TYR A 120 1.28 12.85 -1.63
N VAL A 121 0.39 12.86 -0.65
CA VAL A 121 -1.01 13.29 -0.85
C VAL A 121 -1.08 14.72 -1.34
N SER A 122 -0.32 15.63 -0.72
CA SER A 122 -0.27 17.03 -1.15
C SER A 122 0.23 17.17 -2.58
N SER A 123 1.30 16.46 -2.92
CA SER A 123 1.87 16.46 -4.25
C SER A 123 0.90 15.92 -5.30
N ARG A 124 0.18 14.85 -4.96
CA ARG A 124 -0.83 14.24 -5.82
C ARG A 124 -1.99 15.21 -6.09
N MET A 125 -2.47 15.90 -5.06
CA MET A 125 -3.55 16.89 -5.20
C MET A 125 -3.14 18.06 -6.09
N GLU A 126 -1.90 18.50 -5.99
CA GLU A 126 -1.37 19.60 -6.82
C GLU A 126 -1.24 19.19 -8.28
N SER A 127 -0.95 17.92 -8.54
CA SER A 127 -0.71 17.40 -9.89
C SER A 127 -1.99 17.04 -10.63
N GLU A 128 -3.09 16.81 -9.92
CA GLU A 128 -4.34 16.37 -10.53
C GLU A 128 -5.10 17.57 -11.13
N PRO A 129 -5.60 17.43 -12.38
CA PRO A 129 -6.51 18.44 -12.92
C PRO A 129 -7.79 18.46 -12.10
N ARG A 130 -8.27 19.65 -11.79
CA ARG A 130 -9.54 19.77 -11.09
C ARG A 130 -10.70 19.48 -12.03
N ALA A 131 -11.69 18.73 -11.54
CA ALA A 131 -12.85 18.35 -12.34
C ALA A 131 -13.66 19.54 -12.86
N SER A 132 -13.56 20.69 -12.18
CA SER A 132 -14.27 21.91 -12.56
C SER A 132 -13.56 22.76 -13.61
N GLU A 133 -12.40 22.35 -14.04
CA GLU A 133 -11.57 23.09 -15.01
C GLU A 133 -11.67 22.57 -16.45
#